data_2d6a4f1ba06cd3e6670a63e23a7be2a5
#
_entry.id   2d6a4f1ba06cd3e6670a63e23a7be2a5
#
_cell.length_a   1.000
_cell.length_b   1.000
_cell.length_c   1.000
_cell.angle_alpha   90.00
_cell.angle_beta   90.00
_cell.angle_gamma   90.00
#
_symmetry.space_group_name_H-M   'P 1'
#
loop_
_entity.id
_entity.type
_entity.pdbx_description
1 polymer ?
#
loop_
_entity_poly.entity_id
_entity_poly.type
_entity_poly.pdbx_seq_one_letter_code
_entity_poly.pdbx_strand_id
1 'polypeptide(L)'
;MKPVLTAACCIVLSSLPAFAKDKAAEAKAMSDQQFVDFAAQTDMVEANLGQLAGSAASSQPVKDYGQMLAADHTKDYNQLYDVAHQANLNMPNAIDAEHNKAMIDPFQKLKGAAFDRHYAQEMVAGHTKAIAIYKKEAADAQNAALKSYAAQALPVLEKHLEDAKGLEKAK
;
A
#
# COMPACT_ATOMS: atom_id res chain seq x y z
N MET A 1 -75.15 28.35 -31.43
CA MET A 1 -74.76 27.02 -30.96
C MET A 1 -73.26 26.87 -31.22
N LYS A 2 -72.43 26.94 -30.21
CA LYS A 2 -70.97 26.83 -30.32
C LYS A 2 -70.55 25.43 -29.88
N PRO A 3 -69.66 24.71 -30.58
CA PRO A 3 -69.16 23.43 -30.14
C PRO A 3 -68.04 23.65 -29.13
N VAL A 4 -68.09 22.90 -28.07
CA VAL A 4 -67.06 22.80 -27.01
C VAL A 4 -65.96 21.88 -27.48
N LEU A 5 -64.72 22.39 -27.52
CA LEU A 5 -63.53 21.63 -27.88
C LEU A 5 -62.91 21.05 -26.58
N THR A 6 -63.03 19.76 -26.42
CA THR A 6 -62.37 19.04 -25.31
C THR A 6 -60.93 18.76 -25.69
N ALA A 7 -59.98 19.40 -24.98
CA ALA A 7 -58.55 19.13 -25.08
C ALA A 7 -58.19 17.86 -24.29
N ALA A 8 -57.75 16.83 -24.96
CA ALA A 8 -57.19 15.65 -24.35
C ALA A 8 -55.71 15.92 -23.96
N CYS A 9 -55.45 15.90 -22.65
CA CYS A 9 -54.12 16.05 -22.10
C CYS A 9 -53.40 14.71 -22.15
N CYS A 10 -52.50 14.53 -23.11
CA CYS A 10 -51.61 13.38 -23.16
C CYS A 10 -50.47 13.57 -22.12
N ILE A 11 -50.55 12.82 -21.04
CA ILE A 11 -49.44 12.71 -20.08
C ILE A 11 -48.40 11.80 -20.68
N VAL A 12 -47.30 12.37 -21.16
CA VAL A 12 -46.09 11.61 -21.56
C VAL A 12 -45.34 11.28 -20.29
N LEU A 13 -45.42 10.03 -19.84
CA LEU A 13 -44.52 9.48 -18.83
C LEU A 13 -43.13 9.31 -19.45
N SER A 14 -42.24 10.25 -19.19
CA SER A 14 -40.81 10.10 -19.49
C SER A 14 -40.21 9.11 -18.52
N SER A 15 -39.97 7.89 -18.96
CA SER A 15 -39.15 6.90 -18.25
C SER A 15 -37.71 7.39 -18.23
N LEU A 16 -37.23 7.81 -17.05
CA LEU A 16 -35.82 8.06 -16.78
C LEU A 16 -35.08 6.71 -16.91
N PRO A 17 -33.97 6.67 -17.64
CA PRO A 17 -33.12 5.47 -17.62
C PRO A 17 -32.55 5.32 -16.21
N ALA A 18 -32.79 4.14 -15.60
CA ALA A 18 -32.11 3.73 -14.39
C ALA A 18 -30.61 3.72 -14.69
N PHE A 19 -29.84 4.61 -14.06
CA PHE A 19 -28.40 4.52 -14.06
C PHE A 19 -28.02 3.18 -13.44
N ALA A 20 -27.61 2.26 -14.28
CA ALA A 20 -26.91 1.06 -13.85
C ALA A 20 -25.70 1.55 -13.05
N LYS A 21 -25.72 1.28 -11.75
CA LYS A 21 -24.58 1.49 -10.88
C LYS A 21 -23.50 0.55 -11.39
N ASP A 22 -22.53 1.08 -12.15
CA ASP A 22 -21.37 0.33 -12.56
C ASP A 22 -20.78 -0.28 -11.29
N LYS A 23 -20.88 -1.62 -11.19
CA LYS A 23 -20.10 -2.38 -10.25
C LYS A 23 -18.65 -2.10 -10.63
N ALA A 24 -18.00 -1.20 -9.89
CA ALA A 24 -16.56 -1.11 -9.93
C ALA A 24 -16.05 -2.55 -9.79
N ALA A 25 -15.30 -3.01 -10.78
CA ALA A 25 -14.73 -4.35 -10.77
C ALA A 25 -13.93 -4.44 -9.46
N GLU A 26 -14.43 -5.20 -8.49
CA GLU A 26 -13.71 -5.49 -7.26
C GLU A 26 -12.38 -6.12 -7.69
N ALA A 27 -11.28 -5.41 -7.43
CA ALA A 27 -9.96 -5.94 -7.72
C ALA A 27 -9.86 -7.30 -7.03
N LYS A 28 -9.61 -8.34 -7.83
CA LYS A 28 -9.51 -9.72 -7.34
C LYS A 28 -8.53 -9.74 -6.16
N ALA A 29 -8.91 -10.37 -5.04
CA ALA A 29 -8.01 -10.55 -3.91
C ALA A 29 -6.71 -11.22 -4.38
N MET A 30 -5.57 -10.84 -3.81
CA MET A 30 -4.31 -11.55 -4.01
C MET A 30 -4.49 -13.02 -3.57
N SER A 31 -3.75 -13.94 -4.19
CA SER A 31 -3.57 -15.25 -3.60
C SER A 31 -2.63 -15.15 -2.40
N ASP A 32 -2.71 -16.12 -1.48
CA ASP A 32 -1.81 -16.17 -0.31
C ASP A 32 -0.33 -16.04 -0.72
N GLN A 33 0.10 -16.72 -1.80
CA GLN A 33 1.46 -16.61 -2.31
C GLN A 33 1.78 -15.19 -2.84
N GLN A 34 0.86 -14.57 -3.57
CA GLN A 34 1.07 -13.20 -4.06
C GLN A 34 1.17 -12.18 -2.92
N PHE A 35 0.44 -12.39 -1.84
CA PHE A 35 0.57 -11.54 -0.66
C PHE A 35 1.92 -11.74 0.04
N VAL A 36 2.37 -12.99 0.22
CA VAL A 36 3.70 -13.29 0.78
C VAL A 36 4.80 -12.67 -0.08
N ASP A 37 4.72 -12.82 -1.41
CA ASP A 37 5.71 -12.22 -2.33
C ASP A 37 5.74 -10.69 -2.19
N PHE A 38 4.57 -10.05 -2.18
CA PHE A 38 4.44 -8.60 -2.00
C PHE A 38 5.02 -8.13 -0.66
N ALA A 39 4.64 -8.78 0.44
CA ALA A 39 5.08 -8.39 1.78
C ALA A 39 6.59 -8.58 1.94
N ALA A 40 7.13 -9.72 1.52
CA ALA A 40 8.57 -9.99 1.59
C ALA A 40 9.41 -9.01 0.76
N GLN A 41 8.98 -8.69 -0.48
CA GLN A 41 9.67 -7.71 -1.31
C GLN A 41 9.60 -6.31 -0.68
N THR A 42 8.45 -5.92 -0.12
CA THR A 42 8.28 -4.65 0.58
C THR A 42 9.24 -4.56 1.77
N ASP A 43 9.28 -5.57 2.63
CA ASP A 43 10.15 -5.59 3.81
C ASP A 43 11.62 -5.47 3.44
N MET A 44 12.08 -6.24 2.45
CA MET A 44 13.47 -6.19 2.01
C MET A 44 13.84 -4.84 1.40
N VAL A 45 12.96 -4.23 0.60
CA VAL A 45 13.16 -2.91 0.00
C VAL A 45 13.20 -1.83 1.08
N GLU A 46 12.22 -1.82 1.99
CA GLU A 46 12.11 -0.82 3.06
C GLU A 46 13.30 -0.92 4.04
N ALA A 47 13.73 -2.13 4.40
CA ALA A 47 14.92 -2.33 5.22
C ALA A 47 16.18 -1.81 4.51
N ASN A 48 16.35 -2.06 3.21
CA ASN A 48 17.48 -1.57 2.42
C ASN A 48 17.50 -0.03 2.32
N LEU A 49 16.37 0.57 1.98
CA LEU A 49 16.23 2.04 1.89
C LEU A 49 16.41 2.70 3.25
N GLY A 50 15.95 2.06 4.34
CA GLY A 50 16.18 2.52 5.70
C GLY A 50 17.67 2.57 6.07
N GLN A 51 18.43 1.53 5.71
CA GLN A 51 19.89 1.50 5.89
C GLN A 51 20.57 2.58 5.04
N LEU A 52 20.14 2.76 3.78
CA LEU A 52 20.69 3.78 2.89
C LEU A 52 20.48 5.19 3.45
N ALA A 53 19.36 5.47 4.10
CA ALA A 53 19.05 6.77 4.71
C ALA A 53 20.11 7.19 5.73
N GLY A 54 20.69 6.24 6.47
CA GLY A 54 21.76 6.53 7.44
C GLY A 54 22.96 7.26 6.84
N SER A 55 23.31 6.94 5.59
CA SER A 55 24.48 7.53 4.88
C SER A 55 24.12 8.58 3.84
N ALA A 56 22.90 8.54 3.28
CA ALA A 56 22.47 9.38 2.17
C ALA A 56 21.69 10.63 2.61
N ALA A 57 20.95 10.54 3.71
CA ALA A 57 20.13 11.64 4.22
C ALA A 57 20.97 12.77 4.84
N SER A 58 20.46 13.99 4.75
CA SER A 58 21.03 15.15 5.44
C SER A 58 20.38 15.42 6.80
N SER A 59 19.09 15.21 6.93
CA SER A 59 18.37 15.50 8.17
C SER A 59 18.40 14.33 9.16
N GLN A 60 18.58 14.66 10.43
CA GLN A 60 18.56 13.63 11.49
C GLN A 60 17.21 12.90 11.58
N PRO A 61 16.05 13.59 11.49
CA PRO A 61 14.76 12.90 11.48
C PRO A 61 14.61 11.83 10.38
N VAL A 62 15.13 12.07 9.16
CA VAL A 62 15.10 11.07 8.08
C VAL A 62 16.02 9.89 8.40
N LYS A 63 17.19 10.14 8.98
CA LYS A 63 18.10 9.06 9.41
C LYS A 63 17.48 8.19 10.51
N ASP A 64 16.87 8.82 11.50
CA ASP A 64 16.23 8.12 12.63
C ASP A 64 15.04 7.29 12.15
N TYR A 65 14.22 7.87 11.28
CA TYR A 65 13.11 7.15 10.64
C TYR A 65 13.60 5.96 9.81
N GLY A 66 14.65 6.15 9.01
CA GLY A 66 15.26 5.08 8.23
C GLY A 66 15.80 3.94 9.10
N GLN A 67 16.45 4.26 10.22
CA GLN A 67 16.94 3.26 11.17
C GLN A 67 15.78 2.47 11.80
N MET A 68 14.70 3.13 12.16
CA MET A 68 13.48 2.49 12.67
C MET A 68 12.89 1.54 11.61
N LEU A 69 12.70 2.01 10.36
CA LEU A 69 12.17 1.17 9.29
C LEU A 69 13.04 -0.06 9.04
N ALA A 70 14.37 0.11 9.00
CA ALA A 70 15.28 -1.02 8.79
C ALA A 70 15.11 -2.09 9.87
N ALA A 71 14.94 -1.70 11.12
CA ALA A 71 14.71 -2.62 12.23
C ALA A 71 13.34 -3.31 12.16
N ASP A 72 12.29 -2.52 11.95
CA ASP A 72 10.91 -3.02 11.98
C ASP A 72 10.63 -3.94 10.80
N HIS A 73 11.04 -3.58 9.56
CA HIS A 73 10.84 -4.41 8.38
C HIS A 73 11.72 -5.67 8.38
N THR A 74 12.93 -5.62 8.97
CA THR A 74 13.72 -6.85 9.19
C THR A 74 13.00 -7.80 10.15
N LYS A 75 12.40 -7.28 11.20
CA LYS A 75 11.62 -8.09 12.14
C LYS A 75 10.35 -8.64 11.50
N ASP A 76 9.64 -7.82 10.72
CA ASP A 76 8.40 -8.22 10.04
C ASP A 76 8.68 -9.33 9.01
N TYR A 77 9.76 -9.20 8.22
CA TYR A 77 10.20 -10.23 7.29
C TYR A 77 10.42 -11.59 7.99
N ASN A 78 11.04 -11.60 9.18
CA ASN A 78 11.25 -12.84 9.93
C ASN A 78 9.91 -13.42 10.45
N GLN A 79 8.98 -12.58 10.88
CA GLN A 79 7.64 -13.03 11.28
C GLN A 79 6.86 -13.60 10.09
N LEU A 80 6.93 -12.94 8.93
CA LEU A 80 6.32 -13.44 7.70
C LEU A 80 6.93 -14.77 7.26
N TYR A 81 8.25 -14.95 7.42
CA TYR A 81 8.92 -16.20 7.10
C TYR A 81 8.32 -17.37 7.89
N ASP A 82 8.13 -17.20 9.20
CA ASP A 82 7.54 -18.24 10.04
C ASP A 82 6.10 -18.58 9.60
N VAL A 83 5.30 -17.56 9.28
CA VAL A 83 3.91 -17.72 8.81
C VAL A 83 3.87 -18.40 7.44
N ALA A 84 4.69 -17.98 6.49
CA ALA A 84 4.74 -18.55 5.14
C ALA A 84 5.19 -20.02 5.19
N HIS A 85 6.21 -20.32 6.01
CA HIS A 85 6.70 -21.70 6.18
C HIS A 85 5.60 -22.61 6.75
N GLN A 86 4.87 -22.18 7.76
CA GLN A 86 3.74 -22.94 8.34
C GLN A 86 2.60 -23.15 7.32
N ALA A 87 2.42 -22.19 6.42
CA ALA A 87 1.42 -22.27 5.34
C ALA A 87 1.90 -23.04 4.10
N ASN A 88 3.13 -23.56 4.08
CA ASN A 88 3.77 -24.20 2.93
C ASN A 88 3.84 -23.28 1.69
N LEU A 89 4.10 -21.98 1.92
CA LEU A 89 4.29 -20.97 0.89
C LEU A 89 5.77 -20.68 0.69
N ASN A 90 6.13 -20.29 -0.53
CA ASN A 90 7.48 -19.87 -0.82
C ASN A 90 7.75 -18.47 -0.26
N MET A 91 8.95 -18.28 0.30
CA MET A 91 9.39 -16.98 0.82
C MET A 91 10.53 -16.44 -0.04
N PRO A 92 10.37 -15.29 -0.72
CA PRO A 92 11.48 -14.63 -1.40
C PRO A 92 12.60 -14.28 -0.42
N ASN A 93 13.84 -14.53 -0.80
CA ASN A 93 15.02 -14.27 0.04
C ASN A 93 15.99 -13.23 -0.55
N ALA A 94 15.59 -12.57 -1.63
CA ALA A 94 16.31 -11.48 -2.25
C ALA A 94 15.34 -10.51 -2.92
N ILE A 95 15.72 -9.24 -2.99
CA ILE A 95 14.99 -8.23 -3.76
C ILE A 95 15.13 -8.61 -5.24
N ASP A 96 14.01 -8.77 -5.94
CA ASP A 96 14.04 -9.11 -7.35
C ASP A 96 14.48 -7.94 -8.24
N ALA A 97 14.75 -8.21 -9.53
CA ALA A 97 15.24 -7.21 -10.45
C ALA A 97 14.24 -6.08 -10.73
N GLU A 98 12.93 -6.37 -10.67
CA GLU A 98 11.87 -5.37 -10.87
C GLU A 98 11.82 -4.40 -9.69
N HIS A 99 11.80 -4.89 -8.45
CA HIS A 99 11.82 -4.07 -7.24
C HIS A 99 13.14 -3.29 -7.10
N ASN A 100 14.28 -3.90 -7.41
CA ASN A 100 15.56 -3.17 -7.45
C ASN A 100 15.48 -1.97 -8.40
N LYS A 101 15.04 -2.19 -9.63
CA LYS A 101 14.96 -1.14 -10.66
C LYS A 101 13.94 -0.07 -10.31
N ALA A 102 12.77 -0.46 -9.79
CA ALA A 102 11.68 0.47 -9.51
C ALA A 102 11.87 1.24 -8.21
N MET A 103 12.39 0.59 -7.16
CA MET A 103 12.36 1.11 -5.80
C MET A 103 13.74 1.49 -5.26
N ILE A 104 14.82 0.78 -5.63
CA ILE A 104 16.17 1.03 -5.10
C ILE A 104 16.99 1.94 -6.01
N ASP A 105 17.03 1.67 -7.30
CA ASP A 105 17.85 2.42 -8.27
C ASP A 105 17.61 3.93 -8.25
N PRO A 106 16.37 4.46 -8.09
CA PRO A 106 16.11 5.89 -8.01
C PRO A 106 16.87 6.58 -6.88
N PHE A 107 17.16 5.86 -5.80
CA PHE A 107 17.85 6.40 -4.62
C PHE A 107 19.38 6.40 -4.73
N GLN A 108 19.98 5.56 -5.59
CA GLN A 108 21.43 5.33 -5.60
C GLN A 108 22.27 6.60 -5.79
N LYS A 109 21.74 7.58 -6.51
CA LYS A 109 22.44 8.84 -6.81
C LYS A 109 21.98 10.01 -5.95
N LEU A 110 20.96 9.82 -5.12
CA LEU A 110 20.42 10.87 -4.27
C LEU A 110 21.23 11.01 -2.99
N LYS A 111 21.48 12.25 -2.59
CA LYS A 111 22.13 12.61 -1.32
C LYS A 111 21.52 13.89 -0.75
N GLY A 112 21.70 14.08 0.55
CA GLY A 112 21.31 15.30 1.24
C GLY A 112 19.81 15.59 1.12
N ALA A 113 19.45 16.86 1.00
CA ALA A 113 18.06 17.30 0.94
C ALA A 113 17.26 16.71 -0.25
N ALA A 114 17.93 16.33 -1.34
CA ALA A 114 17.26 15.65 -2.46
C ALA A 114 16.85 14.23 -2.08
N PHE A 115 17.72 13.51 -1.38
CA PHE A 115 17.38 12.20 -0.79
C PHE A 115 16.23 12.34 0.21
N ASP A 116 16.34 13.26 1.16
CA ASP A 116 15.34 13.45 2.22
C ASP A 116 13.93 13.65 1.65
N ARG A 117 13.79 14.51 0.64
CA ARG A 117 12.49 14.78 0.01
C ARG A 117 11.92 13.56 -0.71
N HIS A 118 12.75 12.90 -1.53
CA HIS A 118 12.30 11.73 -2.30
C HIS A 118 11.96 10.57 -1.37
N TYR A 119 12.78 10.35 -0.34
CA TYR A 119 12.57 9.32 0.64
C TYR A 119 11.23 9.49 1.38
N ALA A 120 10.96 10.69 1.91
CA ALA A 120 9.70 10.96 2.60
C ALA A 120 8.47 10.72 1.68
N GLN A 121 8.53 11.15 0.41
CA GLN A 121 7.46 10.95 -0.56
C GLN A 121 7.20 9.47 -0.86
N GLU A 122 8.27 8.70 -1.09
CA GLU A 122 8.15 7.27 -1.35
C GLU A 122 7.64 6.49 -0.13
N MET A 123 8.09 6.86 1.08
CA MET A 123 7.58 6.23 2.30
C MET A 123 6.09 6.51 2.50
N VAL A 124 5.59 7.72 2.23
CA VAL A 124 4.16 8.02 2.29
C VAL A 124 3.38 7.22 1.24
N ALA A 125 3.88 7.17 0.00
CA ALA A 125 3.20 6.45 -1.08
C ALA A 125 3.19 4.94 -0.86
N GLY A 126 4.34 4.35 -0.49
CA GLY A 126 4.52 2.92 -0.22
C GLY A 126 3.63 2.44 0.92
N HIS A 127 3.70 3.10 2.08
CA HIS A 127 2.88 2.72 3.23
C HIS A 127 1.38 2.90 2.99
N THR A 128 0.97 3.95 2.24
CA THR A 128 -0.45 4.11 1.85
C THR A 128 -0.94 2.91 1.04
N LYS A 129 -0.14 2.45 0.07
CA LYS A 129 -0.44 1.27 -0.75
C LYS A 129 -0.43 -0.01 0.09
N ALA A 130 0.60 -0.22 0.90
CA ALA A 130 0.74 -1.40 1.74
C ALA A 130 -0.44 -1.55 2.71
N ILE A 131 -0.83 -0.49 3.42
CA ILE A 131 -1.97 -0.49 4.34
C ILE A 131 -3.26 -0.93 3.64
N ALA A 132 -3.52 -0.47 2.41
CA ALA A 132 -4.71 -0.87 1.65
C ALA A 132 -4.69 -2.37 1.34
N ILE A 133 -3.53 -2.93 0.97
CA ILE A 133 -3.34 -4.35 0.67
C ILE A 133 -3.49 -5.19 1.96
N TYR A 134 -2.84 -4.79 3.05
CA TYR A 134 -2.90 -5.49 4.33
C TYR A 134 -4.30 -5.47 4.94
N LYS A 135 -5.06 -4.36 4.81
CA LYS A 135 -6.48 -4.31 5.22
C LYS A 135 -7.32 -5.33 4.46
N LYS A 136 -7.07 -5.45 3.15
CA LYS A 136 -7.79 -6.43 2.34
C LYS A 136 -7.41 -7.86 2.73
N GLU A 137 -6.15 -8.14 2.93
CA GLU A 137 -5.66 -9.45 3.37
C GLU A 137 -6.20 -9.84 4.75
N ALA A 138 -6.18 -8.92 5.71
CA ALA A 138 -6.76 -9.11 7.04
C ALA A 138 -8.28 -9.40 7.01
N ALA A 139 -9.00 -8.92 5.99
CA ALA A 139 -10.42 -9.19 5.81
C ALA A 139 -10.68 -10.50 5.06
N ASP A 140 -9.97 -10.75 3.97
CA ASP A 140 -10.37 -11.67 2.91
C ASP A 140 -9.46 -12.90 2.75
N ALA A 141 -8.26 -12.94 3.39
CA ALA A 141 -7.31 -14.06 3.26
C ALA A 141 -7.97 -15.40 3.58
N GLN A 142 -7.66 -16.42 2.76
CA GLN A 142 -8.12 -17.78 2.98
C GLN A 142 -7.32 -18.48 4.08
N ASN A 143 -6.02 -18.19 4.17
CA ASN A 143 -5.16 -18.71 5.21
C ASN A 143 -5.31 -17.88 6.50
N ALA A 144 -5.76 -18.53 7.58
CA ALA A 144 -6.01 -17.87 8.85
C ALA A 144 -4.75 -17.27 9.50
N ALA A 145 -3.58 -17.86 9.27
CA ALA A 145 -2.31 -17.33 9.80
C ALA A 145 -1.89 -16.05 9.07
N LEU A 146 -2.03 -16.00 7.73
CA LEU A 146 -1.79 -14.79 6.94
C LEU A 146 -2.79 -13.68 7.29
N LYS A 147 -4.06 -14.04 7.46
CA LYS A 147 -5.08 -13.09 7.92
C LYS A 147 -4.70 -12.45 9.26
N SER A 148 -4.26 -13.27 10.22
CA SER A 148 -3.83 -12.79 11.54
C SER A 148 -2.55 -11.94 11.44
N TYR A 149 -1.57 -12.37 10.66
CA TYR A 149 -0.34 -11.63 10.40
C TYR A 149 -0.64 -10.25 9.82
N ALA A 150 -1.43 -10.18 8.75
CA ALA A 150 -1.80 -8.90 8.14
C ALA A 150 -2.50 -7.95 9.11
N ALA A 151 -3.41 -8.47 9.95
CA ALA A 151 -4.09 -7.66 10.97
C ALA A 151 -3.13 -7.14 12.05
N GLN A 152 -2.11 -7.92 12.42
CA GLN A 152 -1.12 -7.53 13.44
C GLN A 152 -0.10 -6.50 12.91
N ALA A 153 0.25 -6.55 11.63
CA ALA A 153 1.17 -5.60 11.01
C ALA A 153 0.55 -4.20 10.81
N LEU A 154 -0.77 -4.10 10.64
CA LEU A 154 -1.46 -2.84 10.31
C LEU A 154 -1.14 -1.67 11.26
N PRO A 155 -1.17 -1.82 12.60
CA PRO A 155 -0.85 -0.69 13.50
C PRO A 155 0.57 -0.15 13.31
N VAL A 156 1.54 -1.00 12.97
CA VAL A 156 2.93 -0.60 12.72
C VAL A 156 3.00 0.17 11.40
N LEU A 157 2.40 -0.35 10.33
CA LEU A 157 2.37 0.32 9.03
C LEU A 157 1.66 1.67 9.10
N GLU A 158 0.56 1.77 9.86
CA GLU A 158 -0.16 3.04 10.06
C GLU A 158 0.70 4.07 10.82
N LYS A 159 1.49 3.61 11.82
CA LYS A 159 2.44 4.49 12.52
C LYS A 159 3.57 4.94 11.59
N HIS A 160 4.14 4.05 10.79
CA HIS A 160 5.16 4.41 9.80
C HIS A 160 4.64 5.47 8.83
N LEU A 161 3.40 5.33 8.35
CA LEU A 161 2.76 6.33 7.48
C LEU A 161 2.61 7.68 8.16
N GLU A 162 2.21 7.72 9.44
CA GLU A 162 2.07 8.96 10.20
C GLU A 162 3.42 9.66 10.34
N ASP A 163 4.46 8.91 10.72
CA ASP A 163 5.82 9.44 10.88
C ASP A 163 6.37 9.96 9.54
N ALA A 164 6.17 9.21 8.43
CA ALA A 164 6.56 9.65 7.09
C ALA A 164 5.91 10.98 6.66
N LYS A 165 4.61 11.15 6.95
CA LYS A 165 3.91 12.43 6.72
C LYS A 165 4.47 13.57 7.57
N GLY A 166 5.02 13.26 8.74
CA GLY A 166 5.75 14.21 9.57
C GLY A 166 7.02 14.72 8.88
N LEU A 167 7.77 13.81 8.24
CA LEU A 167 8.99 14.16 7.49
C LEU A 167 8.71 15.05 6.28
N GLU A 168 7.59 14.84 5.57
CA GLU A 168 7.21 15.70 4.43
C GLU A 168 6.90 17.15 4.85
N LYS A 169 6.38 17.35 6.07
CA LYS A 169 5.98 18.66 6.59
C LYS A 169 7.13 19.43 7.23
N ALA A 170 8.20 18.76 7.61
CA ALA A 170 9.36 19.34 8.31
C ALA A 170 10.35 20.08 7.38
N LYS A 171 9.86 20.67 6.28
CA LYS A 171 10.65 21.42 5.27
C LYS A 171 10.88 22.85 5.68
#